data_1474d139232219f20f624ce360a6aaed
#
_entry.id   1474d139232219f20f624ce360a6aaed
#
_cell.length_a   1.000
_cell.length_b   1.000
_cell.length_c   1.000
_cell.angle_alpha   90.00
_cell.angle_beta   90.00
_cell.angle_gamma   90.00
#
_symmetry.space_group_name_H-M   'P 1'
#
loop_
_entity.id
_entity.type
_entity.pdbx_description
1 polymer ?
#
loop_
_entity_poly.entity_id
_entity_poly.type
_entity_poly.pdbx_seq_one_letter_code
_entity_poly.pdbx_strand_id
1 'polypeptide(L)'
;MLDHVGFAVRDYDRSKSFYEKALAPLGITLVLEPLGEAAGFGKSGKPSFWIEARGKPGRGRLHIAVAADSRTQVDAFHAAAVGAGGTDNGAPGVREVYRPNCYGAMSWIPTATASRRFATGPSNTAPSAWPDHQPQALRAGIGGRGQYFAQR
;
A
#
# COMPACT_ATOMS: atom_id res chain seq x y z
N MET A 1 13.58 11.85 -6.83
CA MET A 1 12.40 11.76 -5.93
C MET A 1 11.22 11.30 -6.78
N LEU A 2 10.40 10.34 -6.31
CA LEU A 2 9.27 9.82 -7.05
C LEU A 2 8.12 10.84 -7.03
N ASP A 3 7.54 11.18 -8.17
CA ASP A 3 6.38 12.08 -8.25
C ASP A 3 5.06 11.31 -8.11
N HIS A 4 4.94 10.22 -8.85
CA HIS A 4 3.79 9.32 -8.79
C HIS A 4 4.18 7.88 -9.13
N VAL A 5 3.30 6.94 -8.80
CA VAL A 5 3.40 5.52 -9.18
C VAL A 5 2.06 5.07 -9.73
N GLY A 6 2.07 4.30 -10.80
CA GLY A 6 0.86 3.74 -11.41
C GLY A 6 1.04 2.29 -11.83
N PHE A 7 -0.05 1.52 -11.81
CA PHE A 7 -0.06 0.15 -12.29
C PHE A 7 -1.45 -0.33 -12.70
N ALA A 8 -1.49 -1.24 -13.66
CA ALA A 8 -2.72 -1.86 -14.10
C ALA A 8 -3.27 -2.85 -13.06
N VAL A 9 -4.60 -2.87 -12.91
CA VAL A 9 -5.34 -3.80 -12.05
C VAL A 9 -6.25 -4.69 -12.90
N ARG A 10 -6.65 -5.86 -12.38
CA ARG A 10 -7.53 -6.77 -13.13
C ARG A 10 -8.99 -6.38 -13.05
N ASP A 11 -9.42 -5.95 -11.87
CA ASP A 11 -10.79 -5.55 -11.57
C ASP A 11 -10.71 -4.09 -11.10
N TYR A 12 -11.02 -3.18 -12.00
CA TYR A 12 -10.86 -1.75 -11.76
C TYR A 12 -11.83 -1.25 -10.69
N ASP A 13 -13.10 -1.58 -10.80
CA ASP A 13 -14.14 -1.07 -9.89
C ASP A 13 -13.92 -1.55 -8.46
N ARG A 14 -13.61 -2.84 -8.33
CA ARG A 14 -13.29 -3.43 -7.02
C ARG A 14 -12.01 -2.86 -6.42
N SER A 15 -10.98 -2.65 -7.24
CA SER A 15 -9.73 -2.03 -6.79
C SER A 15 -9.93 -0.58 -6.39
N LYS A 16 -10.67 0.19 -7.17
CA LYS A 16 -11.01 1.58 -6.88
C LYS A 16 -11.74 1.68 -5.54
N SER A 17 -12.83 0.92 -5.36
CA SER A 17 -13.59 0.89 -4.11
C SER A 17 -12.73 0.49 -2.90
N PHE A 18 -11.81 -0.45 -3.08
CA PHE A 18 -10.85 -0.83 -2.05
C PHE A 18 -9.96 0.34 -1.65
N TYR A 19 -9.31 1.00 -2.63
CA TYR A 19 -8.37 2.08 -2.35
C TYR A 19 -9.06 3.32 -1.78
N GLU A 20 -10.25 3.67 -2.24
CA GLU A 20 -11.05 4.75 -1.66
C GLU A 20 -11.25 4.55 -0.15
N LYS A 21 -11.59 3.35 0.28
CA LYS A 21 -11.83 3.02 1.69
C LYS A 21 -10.54 2.90 2.48
N ALA A 22 -9.55 2.17 1.96
CA ALA A 22 -8.32 1.89 2.66
C ALA A 22 -7.44 3.15 2.86
N LEU A 23 -7.46 4.07 1.89
CA LEU A 23 -6.63 5.28 1.92
C LEU A 23 -7.28 6.47 2.64
N ALA A 24 -8.60 6.44 2.82
CA ALA A 24 -9.35 7.54 3.46
C ALA A 24 -8.81 7.91 4.86
N PRO A 25 -8.48 6.96 5.77
CA PRO A 25 -7.92 7.31 7.08
C PRO A 25 -6.58 8.03 7.03
N LEU A 26 -5.87 7.93 5.89
CA LEU A 26 -4.60 8.62 5.65
C LEU A 26 -4.79 10.02 5.05
N GLY A 27 -6.05 10.45 4.83
CA GLY A 27 -6.36 11.70 4.13
C GLY A 27 -6.05 11.66 2.64
N ILE A 28 -5.94 10.46 2.05
CA ILE A 28 -5.74 10.26 0.63
C ILE A 28 -7.08 9.91 0.00
N THR A 29 -7.50 10.70 -0.98
CA THR A 29 -8.79 10.58 -1.66
C THR A 29 -8.61 10.39 -3.15
N LEU A 30 -9.67 9.97 -3.85
CA LEU A 30 -9.73 10.00 -5.30
C LEU A 30 -9.68 11.48 -5.74
N VAL A 31 -8.69 11.82 -6.55
CA VAL A 31 -8.45 13.19 -7.06
C VAL A 31 -8.88 13.31 -8.51
N LEU A 32 -8.60 12.29 -9.31
CA LEU A 32 -8.83 12.32 -10.74
C LEU A 32 -9.19 10.92 -11.28
N GLU A 33 -10.19 10.88 -12.17
CA GLU A 33 -10.64 9.65 -12.81
C GLU A 33 -10.87 9.89 -14.31
N PRO A 34 -9.80 9.90 -15.12
CA PRO A 34 -9.93 10.13 -16.55
C PRO A 34 -10.67 8.96 -17.23
N LEU A 35 -11.77 9.28 -17.92
CA LEU A 35 -12.55 8.34 -18.74
C LEU A 35 -13.06 7.08 -18.02
N GLY A 36 -13.03 7.04 -16.68
CA GLY A 36 -13.38 5.83 -15.92
C GLY A 36 -12.41 4.65 -16.09
N GLU A 37 -11.21 4.89 -16.63
CA GLU A 37 -10.22 3.85 -16.94
C GLU A 37 -8.96 3.92 -16.08
N ALA A 38 -8.80 5.01 -15.34
CA ALA A 38 -7.73 5.19 -14.38
C ALA A 38 -8.24 5.97 -13.17
N ALA A 39 -7.75 5.65 -11.99
CA ALA A 39 -8.06 6.37 -10.76
C ALA A 39 -6.77 6.85 -10.09
N GLY A 40 -6.67 8.16 -9.94
CA GLY A 40 -5.56 8.85 -9.28
C GLY A 40 -5.92 9.27 -7.87
N PHE A 41 -5.21 8.75 -6.89
CA PHE A 41 -5.38 9.03 -5.47
C PHE A 41 -4.27 9.94 -4.96
N GLY A 42 -4.60 10.84 -4.06
CA GLY A 42 -3.61 11.77 -3.51
C GLY A 42 -4.14 12.66 -2.40
N LYS A 43 -3.29 13.58 -1.97
CA LYS A 43 -3.61 14.63 -1.00
C LYS A 43 -3.60 15.99 -1.69
N SER A 44 -4.39 16.95 -1.18
CA SER A 44 -4.37 18.35 -1.61
C SER A 44 -4.51 18.54 -3.14
N GLY A 45 -5.32 17.72 -3.79
CA GLY A 45 -5.60 17.83 -5.21
C GLY A 45 -4.49 17.31 -6.15
N LYS A 46 -3.40 16.75 -5.62
CA LYS A 46 -2.33 16.15 -6.43
C LYS A 46 -2.38 14.62 -6.36
N PRO A 47 -2.69 13.91 -7.46
CA PRO A 47 -2.64 12.46 -7.48
C PRO A 47 -1.17 11.99 -7.53
N SER A 48 -0.81 11.10 -6.64
CA SER A 48 0.53 10.49 -6.56
C SER A 48 0.52 8.97 -6.66
N PHE A 49 -0.66 8.37 -6.59
CA PHE A 49 -0.87 6.94 -6.68
C PHE A 49 -1.97 6.64 -7.69
N TRP A 50 -1.70 5.78 -8.68
CA TRP A 50 -2.63 5.49 -9.77
C TRP A 50 -2.89 4.00 -9.92
N ILE A 51 -4.14 3.66 -10.21
CA ILE A 51 -4.54 2.36 -10.73
C ILE A 51 -5.16 2.53 -12.11
N GLU A 52 -4.96 1.55 -12.99
CA GLU A 52 -5.40 1.60 -14.38
C GLU A 52 -6.19 0.34 -14.75
N ALA A 53 -7.31 0.52 -15.48
CA ALA A 53 -8.07 -0.57 -16.05
C ALA A 53 -7.36 -1.17 -17.27
N ARG A 54 -6.65 -0.35 -18.03
CA ARG A 54 -5.93 -0.74 -19.23
C ARG A 54 -4.52 -1.26 -18.92
N GLY A 55 -4.09 -2.23 -19.70
CA GLY A 55 -2.77 -2.81 -19.59
C GLY A 55 -2.76 -4.22 -18.96
N LYS A 56 -1.62 -4.86 -19.04
CA LYS A 56 -1.44 -6.17 -18.39
C LYS A 56 -0.98 -5.95 -16.95
N PRO A 57 -1.71 -6.46 -15.94
CA PRO A 57 -1.22 -6.43 -14.57
C PRO A 57 0.16 -7.05 -14.50
N GLY A 58 1.12 -6.30 -13.96
CA GLY A 58 2.51 -6.76 -13.86
C GLY A 58 2.60 -8.09 -13.13
N ARG A 59 3.49 -8.96 -13.61
CA ARG A 59 3.85 -10.21 -12.90
C ARG A 59 4.91 -9.87 -11.86
N GLY A 60 4.82 -10.44 -10.68
CA GLY A 60 5.80 -10.25 -9.62
C GLY A 60 5.24 -9.56 -8.38
N ARG A 61 6.11 -9.33 -7.40
CA ARG A 61 5.74 -8.69 -6.13
C ARG A 61 5.85 -7.17 -6.28
N LEU A 62 4.78 -6.46 -5.97
CA LEU A 62 4.80 -5.02 -5.81
C LEU A 62 4.59 -4.69 -4.34
N HIS A 63 5.50 -3.91 -3.76
CA HIS A 63 5.39 -3.38 -2.41
C HIS A 63 5.32 -1.86 -2.49
N ILE A 64 4.21 -1.30 -2.00
CA ILE A 64 4.02 0.14 -1.92
C ILE A 64 3.81 0.51 -0.46
N ALA A 65 4.60 1.44 0.04
CA ALA A 65 4.46 2.00 1.36
C ALA A 65 3.87 3.41 1.28
N VAL A 66 2.81 3.67 2.04
CA VAL A 66 2.20 5.00 2.15
C VAL A 66 2.50 5.57 3.53
N ALA A 67 2.89 6.84 3.57
CA ALA A 67 3.19 7.53 4.82
C ALA A 67 1.91 7.78 5.63
N ALA A 68 1.99 7.55 6.93
CA ALA A 68 0.98 7.92 7.92
C ALA A 68 1.58 8.93 8.91
N ASP A 69 0.79 9.89 9.36
CA ASP A 69 1.25 10.95 10.26
C ASP A 69 1.21 10.51 11.74
N SER A 70 0.49 9.42 12.05
CA SER A 70 0.35 8.89 13.41
C SER A 70 0.15 7.35 13.42
N ARG A 71 0.39 6.73 14.58
CA ARG A 71 0.07 5.31 14.80
C ARG A 71 -1.43 5.04 14.67
N THR A 72 -2.26 5.95 15.14
CA THR A 72 -3.72 5.88 15.00
C THR A 72 -4.16 5.82 13.53
N GLN A 73 -3.49 6.57 12.65
CA GLN A 73 -3.75 6.47 11.21
C GLN A 73 -3.33 5.11 10.62
N VAL A 74 -2.24 4.52 11.10
CA VAL A 74 -1.84 3.16 10.69
C VAL A 74 -2.88 2.13 11.11
N ASP A 75 -3.40 2.24 12.34
CA ASP A 75 -4.43 1.34 12.87
C ASP A 75 -5.73 1.48 12.06
N ALA A 76 -6.15 2.71 11.82
CA ALA A 76 -7.36 3.01 11.03
C ALA A 76 -7.24 2.56 9.57
N PHE A 77 -6.08 2.78 8.93
CA PHE A 77 -5.79 2.27 7.58
C PHE A 77 -5.92 0.75 7.53
N HIS A 78 -5.32 0.03 8.48
CA HIS A 78 -5.37 -1.44 8.49
C HIS A 78 -6.81 -1.95 8.65
N ALA A 79 -7.56 -1.37 9.61
CA ALA A 79 -8.96 -1.72 9.82
C ALA A 79 -9.82 -1.45 8.56
N ALA A 80 -9.62 -0.29 7.92
CA ALA A 80 -10.32 0.07 6.69
C ALA A 80 -9.94 -0.84 5.51
N ALA A 81 -8.67 -1.19 5.35
CA ALA A 81 -8.18 -2.09 4.30
C ALA A 81 -8.76 -3.50 4.45
N VAL A 82 -8.77 -4.06 5.66
CA VAL A 82 -9.37 -5.37 5.95
C VAL A 82 -10.89 -5.30 5.75
N GLY A 83 -11.55 -4.26 6.26
CA GLY A 83 -12.99 -4.04 6.08
C GLY A 83 -13.41 -3.84 4.62
N ALA A 84 -12.51 -3.34 3.77
CA ALA A 84 -12.73 -3.20 2.32
C ALA A 84 -12.46 -4.50 1.53
N GLY A 85 -12.23 -5.62 2.22
CA GLY A 85 -12.00 -6.93 1.62
C GLY A 85 -10.53 -7.28 1.40
N GLY A 86 -9.60 -6.50 1.95
CA GLY A 86 -8.21 -6.88 2.08
C GLY A 86 -8.02 -8.04 3.05
N THR A 87 -6.92 -8.75 2.93
CA THR A 87 -6.56 -9.80 3.90
C THR A 87 -5.41 -9.29 4.78
N ASP A 88 -5.52 -9.48 6.09
CA ASP A 88 -4.44 -9.15 7.01
C ASP A 88 -3.15 -9.89 6.62
N ASN A 89 -2.05 -9.15 6.67
CA ASN A 89 -0.71 -9.70 6.45
C ASN A 89 0.32 -9.10 7.40
N GLY A 90 -0.13 -8.58 8.47
CA GLY A 90 0.66 -8.00 9.56
C GLY A 90 -0.10 -6.88 10.24
N ALA A 91 -0.78 -7.21 11.34
CA ALA A 91 -1.51 -6.26 12.17
C ALA A 91 -0.64 -5.07 12.59
N PRO A 92 -1.23 -3.91 12.93
CA PRO A 92 -0.50 -2.75 13.41
C PRO A 92 0.47 -3.10 14.54
N GLY A 93 1.70 -2.63 14.46
CA GLY A 93 2.72 -2.93 15.46
C GLY A 93 4.08 -2.35 15.13
N VAL A 94 4.97 -2.41 16.10
CA VAL A 94 6.37 -2.00 15.93
C VAL A 94 7.11 -3.00 15.04
N ARG A 95 7.89 -2.48 14.10
CA ARG A 95 8.66 -3.23 13.10
C ARG A 95 10.13 -2.83 13.14
N GLU A 96 10.82 -3.16 14.22
CA GLU A 96 12.22 -2.79 14.44
C GLU A 96 13.17 -3.31 13.35
N VAL A 97 12.79 -4.40 12.69
CA VAL A 97 13.54 -4.96 11.55
C VAL A 97 13.73 -3.95 10.40
N TYR A 98 12.87 -2.95 10.27
CA TYR A 98 13.01 -1.91 9.25
C TYR A 98 13.79 -0.70 9.77
N ARG A 99 13.50 -0.26 11.00
CA ARG A 99 14.21 0.80 11.72
C ARG A 99 13.67 0.92 13.15
N PRO A 100 14.45 1.51 14.08
CA PRO A 100 13.98 1.78 15.45
C PRO A 100 12.64 2.56 15.44
N ASN A 101 11.72 2.12 16.29
CA ASN A 101 10.39 2.73 16.45
C ASN A 101 9.50 2.76 15.19
N CYS A 102 9.85 2.01 14.14
CA CYS A 102 9.02 1.86 12.97
C CYS A 102 7.69 1.18 13.34
N TYR A 103 6.58 1.91 13.23
CA TYR A 103 5.24 1.37 13.48
C TYR A 103 4.50 1.20 12.16
N GLY A 104 3.96 0.02 11.89
CA GLY A 104 3.32 -0.23 10.62
C GLY A 104 2.38 -1.43 10.59
N ALA A 105 1.53 -1.48 9.58
CA ALA A 105 0.60 -2.57 9.30
C ALA A 105 0.64 -2.97 7.82
N MET A 106 0.29 -4.21 7.53
CA MET A 106 0.28 -4.76 6.18
C MET A 106 -1.05 -5.43 5.85
N SER A 107 -1.53 -5.24 4.64
CA SER A 107 -2.71 -5.92 4.10
C SER A 107 -2.46 -6.39 2.66
N TRP A 108 -3.14 -7.46 2.27
CA TRP A 108 -3.25 -7.89 0.87
C TRP A 108 -4.41 -7.20 0.18
N ILE A 109 -4.29 -6.88 -1.12
CA ILE A 109 -5.40 -6.34 -1.91
C ILE A 109 -6.32 -7.47 -2.37
N PRO A 110 -7.65 -7.28 -2.34
CA PRO A 110 -8.60 -8.31 -2.76
C PRO A 110 -8.56 -8.63 -4.27
N THR A 111 -8.00 -7.76 -5.09
CA THR A 111 -7.98 -7.92 -6.56
C THR A 111 -6.60 -8.23 -7.13
N ALA A 112 -5.61 -8.42 -6.27
CA ALA A 112 -4.26 -8.74 -6.72
C ALA A 112 -4.18 -10.19 -7.17
N THR A 113 -3.99 -10.38 -8.46
CA THR A 113 -3.35 -11.60 -8.93
C THR A 113 -1.91 -11.55 -8.45
N ALA A 114 -1.54 -12.49 -7.63
CA ALA A 114 -0.17 -12.75 -7.18
C ALA A 114 0.68 -11.47 -6.95
N SER A 115 0.75 -11.06 -5.70
CA SER A 115 1.83 -10.25 -5.13
C SER A 115 1.84 -8.73 -5.36
N ARG A 116 0.82 -8.00 -4.96
CA ARG A 116 0.92 -6.54 -4.77
C ARG A 116 0.85 -6.19 -3.29
N ARG A 117 1.85 -5.45 -2.80
CA ARG A 117 1.93 -4.98 -1.41
C ARG A 117 1.71 -3.48 -1.33
N PHE A 118 1.00 -3.05 -0.33
CA PHE A 118 0.83 -1.64 0.01
C PHE A 118 1.27 -1.41 1.46
N ALA A 119 2.06 -0.39 1.69
CA ALA A 119 2.55 -0.08 3.02
C ALA A 119 2.49 1.43 3.27
N THR A 120 2.31 1.83 4.52
CA THR A 120 2.39 3.22 4.95
C THR A 120 3.56 3.43 5.89
N GLY A 121 4.26 4.55 5.77
CA GLY A 121 5.36 4.93 6.66
C GLY A 121 5.45 6.44 6.83
N PRO A 122 6.14 6.94 7.86
CA PRO A 122 6.20 8.36 8.16
C PRO A 122 7.01 9.15 7.14
N SER A 123 6.53 10.35 6.88
CA SER A 123 7.29 11.39 6.22
C SER A 123 8.22 12.05 7.24
N ASN A 124 9.37 11.48 7.58
CA ASN A 124 10.46 12.32 8.04
C ASN A 124 11.82 11.63 7.98
N THR A 125 12.77 12.30 7.33
CA THR A 125 14.22 12.07 7.26
C THR A 125 14.64 10.61 7.14
N ALA A 126 14.87 10.17 5.90
CA ALA A 126 15.52 8.92 5.60
C ALA A 126 16.94 8.87 6.20
N PRO A 127 17.29 7.83 6.94
CA PRO A 127 18.69 7.46 7.09
C PRO A 127 19.18 6.88 5.75
N SER A 128 20.39 7.20 5.39
CA SER A 128 21.02 7.01 4.08
C SER A 128 21.40 5.56 3.72
N ALA A 129 20.78 4.55 4.31
CA ALA A 129 21.00 3.16 3.88
C ALA A 129 19.87 2.25 4.36
N TRP A 130 19.23 1.58 3.43
CA TRP A 130 18.46 0.37 3.71
C TRP A 130 19.45 -0.75 4.00
N PRO A 131 19.35 -1.49 5.12
CA PRO A 131 20.18 -2.66 5.31
C PRO A 131 19.77 -3.73 4.30
N ASP A 132 20.77 -4.27 3.58
CA ASP A 132 20.64 -5.36 2.60
C ASP A 132 20.20 -6.71 3.21
N HIS A 133 19.75 -6.72 4.44
CA HIS A 133 19.41 -7.94 5.18
C HIS A 133 17.91 -8.19 5.16
N GLN A 134 17.45 -8.94 4.16
CA GLN A 134 16.22 -9.70 4.30
C GLN A 134 16.44 -10.83 5.33
N PRO A 135 15.67 -10.88 6.44
CA PRO A 135 15.75 -12.03 7.33
C PRO A 135 15.40 -13.30 6.56
N GLN A 136 16.22 -14.34 6.69
CA GLN A 136 16.03 -15.64 6.04
C GLN A 136 14.69 -16.33 6.36
N ALA A 137 13.97 -15.87 7.39
CA ALA A 137 12.64 -16.35 7.77
C ALA A 137 11.54 -16.10 6.73
N LEU A 138 11.77 -15.28 5.70
CA LEU A 138 10.79 -15.00 4.64
C LEU A 138 10.91 -15.90 3.41
N ARG A 139 11.82 -16.90 3.42
CA ARG A 139 12.02 -17.82 2.29
C ARG A 139 11.10 -19.02 2.28
N ALA A 140 10.35 -19.30 3.33
CA ALA A 140 9.42 -20.42 3.40
C ALA A 140 7.97 -19.94 3.28
N GLY A 141 7.48 -19.77 2.06
CA GLY A 141 6.10 -19.36 1.83
C GLY A 141 5.82 -19.18 0.34
N ILE A 142 5.76 -20.29 -0.36
CA ILE A 142 5.29 -20.41 -1.73
C ILE A 142 3.83 -19.96 -1.80
N GLY A 143 3.50 -18.97 -2.63
CA GLY A 143 2.12 -18.60 -2.91
C GLY A 143 1.96 -17.12 -3.13
N GLY A 144 1.82 -16.73 -4.39
CA GLY A 144 1.75 -15.37 -4.83
C GLY A 144 0.55 -14.59 -4.29
N ARG A 145 0.76 -13.78 -3.28
CA ARG A 145 -0.20 -12.78 -2.79
C ARG A 145 0.53 -11.47 -2.48
N GLY A 146 -0.08 -10.32 -2.79
CA GLY A 146 0.46 -8.98 -2.56
C GLY A 146 0.25 -8.48 -1.12
N GLN A 147 1.25 -7.83 -0.48
CA GLN A 147 1.22 -7.34 0.91
C GLN A 147 1.24 -5.81 1.00
N TYR A 148 0.63 -5.26 2.05
CA TYR A 148 0.63 -3.85 2.40
C TYR A 148 1.27 -3.60 3.75
N PHE A 149 1.99 -2.50 3.86
CA PHE A 149 2.65 -2.07 5.08
C PHE A 149 2.32 -0.61 5.38
N ALA A 150 1.75 -0.34 6.55
CA ALA A 150 1.62 1.01 7.06
C ALA A 150 2.67 1.25 8.13
N GLN A 151 3.43 2.34 8.01
CA GLN A 151 4.59 2.59 8.84
C GLN A 151 4.63 4.03 9.36
N ARG A 152 4.94 4.20 10.61
CA ARG A 152 5.35 5.47 11.22
C ARG A 152 6.83 5.43 11.60
#